data_9536b2d6f91ac2b3c08da7f50fe0b749
#
_entry.id   9536b2d6f91ac2b3c08da7f50fe0b749
#
_cell.length_a   1.000
_cell.length_b   1.000
_cell.length_c   1.000
_cell.angle_alpha   90.00
_cell.angle_beta   90.00
_cell.angle_gamma   90.00
#
_symmetry.space_group_name_H-M   'P 1'
#
loop_
_entity.id
_entity.type
_entity.pdbx_description
1 polymer ?
#
loop_
_entity_poly.entity_id
_entity_poly.type
_entity_poly.pdbx_seq_one_letter_code
_entity_poly.pdbx_strand_id
1 'polypeptide(L)'
;MKTIYLRSAAVAAFLTAGAVSASAQSLTLYCSADEAWCQQIKTGFEEKTGITVDMTRKSSGETYAQVRAEASNPKGDVWWGGTGDPHLQAAEEDLTEAYESPMRAELHDWAIGQAEAADNKTIGVYSGALGFGYNKDLLAKNGLPEPKCWADLIKPEFKGHVQIANPNSSGTAYTMLATMVQLMGEEAGFEYMKSLHKNVNQYTKSGSAPIKAAGLGETTVGIVFMHDAVAQTAAGFPIVTVAPCEGTGYEIGSMSLIKGARNPDQAKQFYDWALSAEMQDKAKDVKSYQIPSNKNATPSPLSPDLSTIKLIDYDFKKYGSSDERKRLLQKWDTEVSTLPQ
;
A
#
# COMPACT_ATOMS: atom_id res chain seq x y z
N MET A 1 78.09 -5.25 58.12
CA MET A 1 77.51 -5.81 56.89
C MET A 1 76.04 -5.48 56.93
N LYS A 2 75.58 -4.47 56.07
CA LYS A 2 74.19 -4.03 55.95
C LYS A 2 73.66 -4.56 54.61
N THR A 3 72.69 -5.43 54.69
CA THR A 3 72.03 -6.03 53.50
C THR A 3 70.85 -5.10 53.08
N ILE A 4 70.90 -4.59 51.84
CA ILE A 4 69.86 -3.77 51.26
C ILE A 4 68.92 -4.68 50.45
N TYR A 5 67.65 -4.72 50.81
CA TYR A 5 66.58 -5.36 50.05
C TYR A 5 66.01 -4.39 49.04
N LEU A 6 66.16 -4.66 47.73
CA LEU A 6 65.43 -4.01 46.66
C LEU A 6 64.04 -4.62 46.58
N ARG A 7 63.03 -3.78 46.71
CA ARG A 7 61.62 -4.15 46.42
C ARG A 7 61.30 -3.72 44.98
N SER A 8 61.09 -4.67 44.11
CA SER A 8 60.57 -4.44 42.75
C SER A 8 59.06 -4.26 42.82
N ALA A 9 58.57 -3.09 42.46
CA ALA A 9 57.15 -2.82 42.30
C ALA A 9 56.74 -3.14 40.84
N ALA A 10 55.96 -4.16 40.66
CA ALA A 10 55.33 -4.50 39.36
C ALA A 10 54.09 -3.60 39.17
N VAL A 11 54.11 -2.68 38.18
CA VAL A 11 52.95 -1.91 37.76
C VAL A 11 52.13 -2.75 36.80
N ALA A 12 50.99 -3.26 37.25
CA ALA A 12 50.00 -3.90 36.40
C ALA A 12 49.15 -2.81 35.66
N ALA A 13 49.39 -2.63 34.38
CA ALA A 13 48.57 -1.78 33.52
C ALA A 13 47.26 -2.52 33.20
N PHE A 14 46.15 -2.12 33.77
CA PHE A 14 44.82 -2.58 33.42
C PHE A 14 44.39 -1.89 32.11
N LEU A 15 44.45 -2.58 30.98
CA LEU A 15 43.79 -2.21 29.74
C LEU A 15 42.28 -2.41 29.91
N THR A 16 41.54 -1.35 30.24
CA THR A 16 40.08 -1.34 30.16
C THR A 16 39.72 -1.27 28.68
N ALA A 17 39.45 -2.42 28.07
CA ALA A 17 38.76 -2.48 26.79
C ALA A 17 37.34 -1.92 27.01
N GLY A 18 37.11 -0.68 26.64
CA GLY A 18 35.79 -0.09 26.58
C GLY A 18 34.96 -0.86 25.56
N ALA A 19 34.04 -1.70 26.04
CA ALA A 19 33.00 -2.27 25.19
C ALA A 19 32.15 -1.11 24.68
N VAL A 20 32.38 -0.69 23.43
CA VAL A 20 31.45 0.18 22.71
C VAL A 20 30.20 -0.68 22.53
N SER A 21 29.18 -0.42 23.33
CA SER A 21 27.84 -0.98 23.10
C SER A 21 27.40 -0.48 21.74
N ALA A 22 27.51 -1.30 20.70
CA ALA A 22 26.85 -1.04 19.44
C ALA A 22 25.35 -0.94 19.79
N SER A 23 24.80 0.27 19.73
CA SER A 23 23.35 0.44 19.75
C SER A 23 22.78 -0.43 18.63
N ALA A 24 21.91 -1.36 18.96
CA ALA A 24 21.25 -2.15 17.93
C ALA A 24 20.57 -1.18 16.97
N GLN A 25 20.97 -1.22 15.70
CA GLN A 25 20.34 -0.39 14.68
C GLN A 25 18.89 -0.85 14.49
N SER A 26 17.97 0.08 14.48
CA SER A 26 16.55 -0.21 14.32
C SER A 26 15.92 0.72 13.28
N LEU A 27 14.80 0.26 12.70
CA LEU A 27 13.98 1.00 11.75
C LEU A 27 12.51 0.85 12.16
N THR A 28 11.75 1.94 12.17
CA THR A 28 10.30 1.90 12.35
C THR A 28 9.62 2.00 10.99
N LEU A 29 8.95 0.92 10.58
CA LEU A 29 8.29 0.79 9.29
C LEU A 29 6.77 0.88 9.43
N TYR A 30 6.15 1.85 8.76
CA TYR A 30 4.71 1.84 8.51
C TYR A 30 4.45 1.16 7.17
N CYS A 31 3.71 0.05 7.19
CA CYS A 31 3.41 -0.73 6.00
C CYS A 31 1.92 -0.65 5.66
N SER A 32 1.60 -0.36 4.39
CA SER A 32 0.21 -0.25 3.92
C SER A 32 -0.16 -1.24 2.80
N ALA A 33 0.72 -2.20 2.51
CA ALA A 33 0.46 -3.32 1.61
C ALA A 33 -0.27 -4.47 2.35
N ASP A 34 -0.47 -5.60 1.66
CA ASP A 34 -0.97 -6.82 2.30
C ASP A 34 0.02 -7.33 3.36
N GLU A 35 -0.53 -7.94 4.42
CA GLU A 35 0.24 -8.40 5.59
C GLU A 35 1.41 -9.30 5.21
N ALA A 36 1.18 -10.27 4.30
CA ALA A 36 2.23 -11.20 3.88
C ALA A 36 3.40 -10.47 3.18
N TRP A 37 3.08 -9.44 2.39
CA TRP A 37 4.09 -8.62 1.70
C TRP A 37 4.82 -7.71 2.69
N CYS A 38 4.10 -7.13 3.67
CA CYS A 38 4.70 -6.37 4.76
C CYS A 38 5.67 -7.22 5.59
N GLN A 39 5.31 -8.46 5.92
CA GLN A 39 6.20 -9.38 6.67
C GLN A 39 7.41 -9.78 5.84
N GLN A 40 7.23 -10.04 4.54
CA GLN A 40 8.33 -10.40 3.65
C GLN A 40 9.36 -9.27 3.52
N ILE A 41 8.92 -8.02 3.37
CA ILE A 41 9.84 -6.88 3.26
C ILE A 41 10.55 -6.61 4.58
N LYS A 42 9.86 -6.73 5.71
CA LYS A 42 10.48 -6.66 7.05
C LYS A 42 11.57 -7.71 7.21
N THR A 43 11.21 -8.98 7.07
CA THR A 43 12.11 -10.11 7.30
C THR A 43 13.31 -10.08 6.34
N GLY A 44 13.06 -9.80 5.05
CA GLY A 44 14.12 -9.71 4.06
C GLY A 44 15.12 -8.59 4.32
N PHE A 45 14.68 -7.46 4.87
CA PHE A 45 15.58 -6.37 5.25
C PHE A 45 16.40 -6.73 6.50
N GLU A 46 15.77 -7.34 7.52
CA GLU A 46 16.44 -7.82 8.72
C GLU A 46 17.52 -8.86 8.40
N GLU A 47 17.20 -9.83 7.54
CA GLU A 47 18.14 -10.87 7.08
C GLU A 47 19.32 -10.28 6.28
N LYS A 48 19.05 -9.27 5.44
CA LYS A 48 20.07 -8.64 4.58
C LYS A 48 21.03 -7.76 5.37
N THR A 49 20.55 -7.06 6.39
CA THR A 49 21.29 -5.96 7.03
C THR A 49 21.62 -6.19 8.51
N GLY A 50 20.89 -7.05 9.19
CA GLY A 50 20.96 -7.20 10.65
C GLY A 50 20.26 -6.05 11.40
N ILE A 51 19.61 -5.13 10.73
CA ILE A 51 18.83 -4.03 11.33
C ILE A 51 17.46 -4.54 11.73
N THR A 52 17.10 -4.37 13.00
CA THR A 52 15.76 -4.76 13.50
C THR A 52 14.70 -3.82 12.97
N VAL A 53 13.57 -4.35 12.48
CA VAL A 53 12.45 -3.56 11.95
C VAL A 53 11.22 -3.67 12.86
N ASP A 54 10.86 -2.57 13.49
CA ASP A 54 9.59 -2.42 14.21
C ASP A 54 8.50 -2.02 13.20
N MET A 55 7.64 -2.97 12.86
CA MET A 55 6.63 -2.75 11.82
C MET A 55 5.23 -2.55 12.39
N THR A 56 4.52 -1.57 11.86
CA THR A 56 3.07 -1.40 12.07
C THR A 56 2.36 -1.43 10.72
N ARG A 57 1.39 -2.35 10.56
CA ARG A 57 0.56 -2.44 9.35
C ARG A 57 -0.75 -1.69 9.54
N LYS A 58 -1.05 -0.76 8.62
CA LYS A 58 -2.32 -0.02 8.52
C LYS A 58 -2.68 0.23 7.05
N SER A 59 -3.95 0.49 6.77
CA SER A 59 -4.36 0.95 5.43
C SER A 59 -3.84 2.36 5.13
N SER A 60 -3.71 2.69 3.84
CA SER A 60 -3.02 3.92 3.39
C SER A 60 -3.60 5.20 4.01
N GLY A 61 -4.94 5.32 4.10
CA GLY A 61 -5.58 6.48 4.73
C GLY A 61 -5.33 6.56 6.25
N GLU A 62 -5.31 5.41 6.93
CA GLU A 62 -4.98 5.35 8.36
C GLU A 62 -3.52 5.69 8.64
N THR A 63 -2.60 5.23 7.77
CA THR A 63 -1.17 5.55 7.89
C THR A 63 -0.93 7.03 7.65
N TYR A 64 -1.55 7.62 6.61
CA TYR A 64 -1.49 9.07 6.39
C TYR A 64 -1.97 9.84 7.62
N ALA A 65 -3.11 9.47 8.19
CA ALA A 65 -3.64 10.13 9.40
C ALA A 65 -2.68 10.02 10.58
N GLN A 66 -2.00 8.88 10.74
CA GLN A 66 -0.98 8.69 11.77
C GLN A 66 0.25 9.56 11.53
N VAL A 67 0.83 9.53 10.33
CA VAL A 67 2.01 10.35 9.97
C VAL A 67 1.72 11.83 10.20
N ARG A 68 0.53 12.30 9.81
CA ARG A 68 0.08 13.67 10.03
C ARG A 68 -0.07 14.01 11.52
N ALA A 69 -0.65 13.11 12.31
CA ALA A 69 -0.79 13.32 13.77
C ALA A 69 0.54 13.33 14.50
N GLU A 70 1.55 12.67 13.96
CA GLU A 70 2.90 12.57 14.51
C GLU A 70 3.88 13.65 13.97
N ALA A 71 3.43 14.57 13.10
CA ALA A 71 4.28 15.52 12.38
C ALA A 71 5.24 16.32 13.28
N SER A 72 4.82 16.68 14.52
CA SER A 72 5.66 17.39 15.48
C SER A 72 6.65 16.51 16.25
N ASN A 73 6.46 15.17 16.24
CA ASN A 73 7.31 14.18 16.90
C ASN A 73 7.19 12.84 16.16
N PRO A 74 7.78 12.71 14.98
CA PRO A 74 7.69 11.51 14.15
C PRO A 74 8.19 10.27 14.89
N LYS A 75 7.49 9.15 14.70
CA LYS A 75 7.86 7.84 15.27
C LYS A 75 8.21 6.84 14.19
N GLY A 76 7.61 6.96 13.01
CA GLY A 76 7.97 6.18 11.84
C GLY A 76 9.19 6.73 11.12
N ASP A 77 9.96 5.88 10.48
CA ASP A 77 11.10 6.26 9.65
C ASP A 77 10.76 6.14 8.16
N VAL A 78 10.06 5.07 7.79
CA VAL A 78 9.62 4.81 6.42
C VAL A 78 8.14 4.45 6.41
N TRP A 79 7.43 4.95 5.41
CA TRP A 79 6.11 4.47 5.03
C TRP A 79 6.22 3.77 3.69
N TRP A 80 5.99 2.44 3.67
CA TRP A 80 6.10 1.60 2.49
C TRP A 80 4.76 0.98 2.10
N GLY A 81 4.46 1.06 0.80
CA GLY A 81 3.29 0.43 0.20
C GLY A 81 1.97 1.16 0.45
N GLY A 82 0.92 0.60 -0.11
CA GLY A 82 -0.38 1.26 -0.23
C GLY A 82 -0.45 2.17 -1.45
N THR A 83 -1.63 2.75 -1.70
CA THR A 83 -1.85 3.61 -2.87
C THR A 83 -1.06 4.91 -2.79
N GLY A 84 -0.69 5.47 -3.94
CA GLY A 84 0.13 6.67 -4.03
C GLY A 84 -0.59 7.96 -3.62
N ASP A 85 -1.92 8.04 -3.76
CA ASP A 85 -2.65 9.28 -3.45
C ASP A 85 -2.39 9.82 -2.03
N PRO A 86 -2.44 9.01 -0.94
CA PRO A 86 -2.09 9.51 0.40
C PRO A 86 -0.61 9.86 0.57
N HIS A 87 0.30 9.23 -0.20
CA HIS A 87 1.71 9.60 -0.20
C HIS A 87 1.94 10.95 -0.89
N LEU A 88 1.25 11.22 -2.00
CA LEU A 88 1.26 12.54 -2.67
C LEU A 88 0.71 13.62 -1.74
N GLN A 89 -0.39 13.33 -1.05
CA GLN A 89 -0.95 14.23 -0.05
C GLN A 89 0.04 14.52 1.09
N ALA A 90 0.71 13.50 1.61
CA ALA A 90 1.72 13.66 2.65
C ALA A 90 2.92 14.48 2.16
N ALA A 91 3.33 14.30 0.90
CA ALA A 91 4.40 15.07 0.27
C ALA A 91 4.04 16.55 0.12
N GLU A 92 2.81 16.86 -0.31
CA GLU A 92 2.28 18.23 -0.43
C GLU A 92 2.20 18.93 0.94
N GLU A 93 1.79 18.20 1.98
CA GLU A 93 1.72 18.70 3.37
C GLU A 93 3.09 18.73 4.09
N ASP A 94 4.18 18.47 3.37
CA ASP A 94 5.55 18.46 3.88
C ASP A 94 5.81 17.48 5.06
N LEU A 95 5.10 16.35 5.04
CA LEU A 95 5.21 15.27 6.02
C LEU A 95 6.26 14.22 5.65
N THR A 96 6.77 14.27 4.43
CA THR A 96 7.76 13.34 3.89
C THR A 96 8.99 14.08 3.38
N GLU A 97 10.13 13.41 3.36
CA GLU A 97 11.43 13.98 3.00
C GLU A 97 11.81 13.62 1.58
N ALA A 98 12.38 14.58 0.85
CA ALA A 98 12.88 14.33 -0.50
C ALA A 98 14.14 13.46 -0.46
N TYR A 99 14.14 12.40 -1.27
CA TYR A 99 15.29 11.53 -1.43
C TYR A 99 15.36 10.96 -2.84
N GLU A 100 16.50 11.06 -3.46
CA GLU A 100 16.78 10.46 -4.76
C GLU A 100 17.62 9.20 -4.57
N SER A 101 16.99 8.04 -4.72
CA SER A 101 17.63 6.74 -4.60
C SER A 101 18.56 6.48 -5.80
N PRO A 102 19.73 5.87 -5.60
CA PRO A 102 20.57 5.37 -6.70
C PRO A 102 19.88 4.32 -7.57
N MET A 103 18.80 3.67 -7.06
CA MET A 103 18.01 2.71 -7.82
C MET A 103 17.06 3.37 -8.84
N ARG A 104 16.90 4.71 -8.81
CA ARG A 104 15.96 5.45 -9.68
C ARG A 104 16.10 5.10 -11.17
N ALA A 105 17.32 4.97 -11.66
CA ALA A 105 17.57 4.67 -13.08
C ALA A 105 17.06 3.28 -13.53
N GLU A 106 16.86 2.37 -12.60
CA GLU A 106 16.36 1.02 -12.86
C GLU A 106 14.82 0.94 -12.86
N LEU A 107 14.12 2.02 -12.51
CA LEU A 107 12.67 2.02 -12.35
C LEU A 107 11.95 2.34 -13.65
N HIS A 108 10.72 1.85 -13.77
CA HIS A 108 9.79 2.23 -14.82
C HIS A 108 9.41 3.71 -14.73
N ASP A 109 9.10 4.31 -15.89
CA ASP A 109 8.78 5.74 -16.02
C ASP A 109 7.59 6.17 -15.15
N TRP A 110 6.58 5.31 -14.98
CA TRP A 110 5.44 5.61 -14.10
C TRP A 110 5.85 5.74 -12.62
N ALA A 111 6.85 4.96 -12.16
CA ALA A 111 7.36 5.06 -10.80
C ALA A 111 8.20 6.32 -10.59
N ILE A 112 8.97 6.69 -11.60
CA ILE A 112 9.76 7.94 -11.64
C ILE A 112 8.82 9.15 -11.71
N GLY A 113 7.78 9.09 -12.54
CA GLY A 113 6.76 10.14 -12.66
C GLY A 113 6.05 10.44 -11.34
N GLN A 114 5.81 9.40 -10.51
CA GLN A 114 5.28 9.59 -9.15
C GLN A 114 6.23 10.42 -8.28
N ALA A 115 7.55 10.16 -8.38
CA ALA A 115 8.55 10.93 -7.63
C ALA A 115 8.65 12.38 -8.12
N GLU A 116 8.62 12.58 -9.43
CA GLU A 116 8.67 13.93 -10.05
C GLU A 116 7.46 14.77 -9.67
N ALA A 117 6.27 14.16 -9.63
CA ALA A 117 5.05 14.84 -9.21
C ALA A 117 5.05 15.30 -7.76
N ALA A 118 5.97 14.77 -6.93
CA ALA A 118 6.08 15.02 -5.49
C ALA A 118 7.45 15.58 -5.07
N ASP A 119 8.23 16.18 -5.96
CA ASP A 119 9.57 16.71 -5.68
C ASP A 119 10.49 15.69 -4.98
N ASN A 120 10.43 14.42 -5.40
CA ASN A 120 11.14 13.26 -4.82
C ASN A 120 10.79 12.95 -3.35
N LYS A 121 9.66 13.43 -2.82
CA LYS A 121 9.19 13.13 -1.46
C LYS A 121 8.44 11.80 -1.36
N THR A 122 8.18 11.14 -2.48
CA THR A 122 7.65 9.77 -2.59
C THR A 122 8.12 9.14 -3.89
N ILE A 123 8.00 7.81 -4.03
CA ILE A 123 8.35 7.09 -5.26
C ILE A 123 7.42 5.90 -5.45
N GLY A 124 7.16 5.51 -6.70
CA GLY A 124 6.40 4.32 -7.03
C GLY A 124 7.20 3.04 -6.75
N VAL A 125 6.56 2.07 -6.09
CA VAL A 125 7.18 0.77 -5.77
C VAL A 125 6.51 -0.41 -6.47
N TYR A 126 5.24 -0.27 -6.82
CA TYR A 126 4.47 -1.25 -7.61
C TYR A 126 3.25 -0.60 -8.27
N SER A 127 2.59 -1.31 -9.17
CA SER A 127 1.32 -0.86 -9.76
C SER A 127 0.32 -2.02 -9.88
N GLY A 128 -0.98 -1.68 -9.93
CA GLY A 128 -2.06 -2.64 -10.08
C GLY A 128 -3.38 -1.98 -10.48
N ALA A 129 -4.16 -2.66 -11.35
CA ALA A 129 -5.46 -2.15 -11.77
C ALA A 129 -6.53 -2.40 -10.70
N LEU A 130 -7.42 -1.42 -10.53
CA LEU A 130 -8.65 -1.58 -9.75
C LEU A 130 -9.62 -2.48 -10.51
N GLY A 131 -10.43 -3.23 -9.78
CA GLY A 131 -11.47 -4.08 -10.33
C GLY A 131 -12.32 -4.67 -9.23
N PHE A 132 -12.86 -5.84 -9.48
CA PHE A 132 -13.55 -6.61 -8.45
C PHE A 132 -13.36 -8.11 -8.69
N GLY A 133 -13.62 -8.88 -7.66
CA GLY A 133 -13.71 -10.31 -7.78
C GLY A 133 -15.04 -10.81 -7.23
N TYR A 134 -15.51 -11.94 -7.72
CA TYR A 134 -16.70 -12.58 -7.18
C TYR A 134 -16.45 -14.07 -6.88
N ASN A 135 -17.12 -14.56 -5.85
CA ASN A 135 -17.18 -15.98 -5.54
C ASN A 135 -18.21 -16.65 -6.44
N LYS A 136 -17.73 -17.47 -7.40
CA LYS A 136 -18.60 -18.13 -8.41
C LYS A 136 -19.60 -19.09 -7.80
N ASP A 137 -19.26 -19.74 -6.67
CA ASP A 137 -20.13 -20.71 -6.02
C ASP A 137 -21.27 -19.99 -5.28
N LEU A 138 -20.99 -18.87 -4.61
CA LEU A 138 -22.01 -18.00 -4.02
C LEU A 138 -22.88 -17.33 -5.07
N LEU A 139 -22.28 -16.91 -6.18
CA LEU A 139 -23.02 -16.31 -7.29
C LEU A 139 -24.09 -17.31 -7.81
N ALA A 140 -23.66 -18.55 -8.09
CA ALA A 140 -24.56 -19.61 -8.54
C ALA A 140 -25.61 -19.97 -7.48
N LYS A 141 -25.23 -20.10 -6.21
CA LYS A 141 -26.11 -20.39 -5.09
C LYS A 141 -27.23 -19.34 -4.94
N ASN A 142 -26.89 -18.07 -5.15
CA ASN A 142 -27.81 -16.94 -5.00
C ASN A 142 -28.58 -16.62 -6.30
N GLY A 143 -28.33 -17.37 -7.41
CA GLY A 143 -28.96 -17.13 -8.70
C GLY A 143 -28.62 -15.80 -9.33
N LEU A 144 -27.44 -15.24 -9.03
CA LEU A 144 -26.99 -13.94 -9.52
C LEU A 144 -26.32 -14.09 -10.90
N PRO A 145 -26.48 -13.11 -11.81
CA PRO A 145 -25.76 -13.10 -13.07
C PRO A 145 -24.28 -12.79 -12.84
N GLU A 146 -23.41 -13.25 -13.73
CA GLU A 146 -21.98 -12.91 -13.70
C GLU A 146 -21.78 -11.41 -13.99
N PRO A 147 -21.24 -10.63 -13.03
CA PRO A 147 -20.97 -9.22 -13.26
C PRO A 147 -19.71 -9.06 -14.12
N LYS A 148 -19.76 -8.14 -15.10
CA LYS A 148 -18.66 -7.82 -16.02
C LYS A 148 -18.29 -6.35 -16.03
N CYS A 149 -19.18 -5.51 -15.56
CA CYS A 149 -19.09 -4.06 -15.64
C CYS A 149 -19.35 -3.44 -14.28
N TRP A 150 -18.90 -2.21 -14.06
CA TRP A 150 -19.25 -1.44 -12.86
C TRP A 150 -20.77 -1.30 -12.73
N ALA A 151 -21.45 -1.05 -13.86
CA ALA A 151 -22.91 -0.91 -13.90
C ALA A 151 -23.67 -2.17 -13.42
N ASP A 152 -23.06 -3.35 -13.47
CA ASP A 152 -23.71 -4.55 -12.96
C ASP A 152 -23.83 -4.55 -11.43
N LEU A 153 -22.84 -3.98 -10.73
CA LEU A 153 -22.78 -4.00 -9.25
C LEU A 153 -23.85 -3.10 -8.58
N ILE A 154 -24.47 -2.20 -9.33
CA ILE A 154 -25.55 -1.34 -8.81
C ILE A 154 -26.95 -1.84 -9.13
N LYS A 155 -27.07 -3.00 -9.81
CA LYS A 155 -28.39 -3.62 -10.08
C LYS A 155 -29.01 -4.15 -8.78
N PRO A 156 -30.36 -4.11 -8.67
CA PRO A 156 -31.06 -4.48 -7.43
C PRO A 156 -30.78 -5.91 -6.94
N GLU A 157 -30.52 -6.84 -7.86
CA GLU A 157 -30.20 -8.24 -7.52
C GLU A 157 -28.90 -8.39 -6.70
N PHE A 158 -27.99 -7.43 -6.76
CA PHE A 158 -26.76 -7.43 -5.97
C PHE A 158 -26.92 -6.81 -4.57
N LYS A 159 -28.13 -6.44 -4.17
CA LYS A 159 -28.37 -5.84 -2.84
C LYS A 159 -27.91 -6.79 -1.73
N GLY A 160 -26.99 -6.28 -0.89
CA GLY A 160 -26.39 -7.04 0.22
C GLY A 160 -25.32 -8.05 -0.21
N HIS A 161 -24.89 -8.03 -1.47
CA HIS A 161 -23.92 -8.98 -2.02
C HIS A 161 -22.54 -8.38 -2.30
N VAL A 162 -22.35 -7.07 -2.12
CA VAL A 162 -21.12 -6.37 -2.44
C VAL A 162 -20.41 -5.92 -1.16
N GLN A 163 -19.10 -6.09 -1.11
CA GLN A 163 -18.23 -5.44 -0.12
C GLN A 163 -17.22 -4.52 -0.78
N ILE A 164 -16.91 -3.43 -0.11
CA ILE A 164 -15.86 -2.48 -0.46
C ILE A 164 -15.28 -1.91 0.85
N ALA A 165 -14.05 -1.41 0.81
CA ALA A 165 -13.51 -0.71 1.97
C ALA A 165 -14.08 0.72 2.09
N ASN A 166 -13.88 1.34 3.27
CA ASN A 166 -14.23 2.74 3.50
C ASN A 166 -13.16 3.66 2.88
N PRO A 167 -13.50 4.64 2.05
CA PRO A 167 -12.53 5.50 1.37
C PRO A 167 -11.73 6.42 2.30
N ASN A 168 -12.21 6.69 3.52
CA ASN A 168 -11.43 7.43 4.52
C ASN A 168 -10.24 6.62 5.05
N SER A 169 -10.40 5.30 5.22
CA SER A 169 -9.34 4.44 5.75
C SER A 169 -8.50 3.77 4.66
N SER A 170 -9.10 3.43 3.53
CA SER A 170 -8.52 2.61 2.47
C SER A 170 -8.18 3.43 1.22
N GLY A 171 -6.94 3.33 0.78
CA GLY A 171 -6.54 3.87 -0.52
C GLY A 171 -7.28 3.21 -1.68
N THR A 172 -7.48 1.88 -1.65
CA THR A 172 -8.26 1.14 -2.67
C THR A 172 -9.66 1.73 -2.86
N ALA A 173 -10.36 1.99 -1.77
CA ALA A 173 -11.69 2.56 -1.84
C ALA A 173 -11.69 4.04 -2.27
N TYR A 174 -10.66 4.79 -1.91
CA TYR A 174 -10.49 6.14 -2.44
C TYR A 174 -10.19 6.11 -3.95
N THR A 175 -9.33 5.20 -4.41
CA THR A 175 -9.08 5.00 -5.85
C THR A 175 -10.37 4.65 -6.58
N MET A 176 -11.27 3.85 -5.98
CA MET A 176 -12.60 3.57 -6.54
C MET A 176 -13.43 4.85 -6.66
N LEU A 177 -13.54 5.64 -5.60
CA LEU A 177 -14.28 6.91 -5.61
C LEU A 177 -13.74 7.86 -6.69
N ALA A 178 -12.43 8.07 -6.74
CA ALA A 178 -11.78 8.91 -7.73
C ALA A 178 -11.92 8.35 -9.16
N THR A 179 -11.91 7.02 -9.31
CA THR A 179 -12.16 6.35 -10.60
C THR A 179 -13.57 6.66 -11.12
N MET A 180 -14.60 6.53 -10.28
CA MET A 180 -15.97 6.81 -10.69
C MET A 180 -16.15 8.29 -11.09
N VAL A 181 -15.54 9.21 -10.35
CA VAL A 181 -15.55 10.64 -10.67
C VAL A 181 -14.88 10.91 -12.01
N GLN A 182 -13.74 10.27 -12.31
CA GLN A 182 -13.02 10.48 -13.56
C GLN A 182 -13.69 9.79 -14.75
N LEU A 183 -14.23 8.59 -14.55
CA LEU A 183 -14.86 7.80 -15.61
C LEU A 183 -16.21 8.35 -16.06
N MET A 184 -17.01 8.86 -15.12
CA MET A 184 -18.41 9.25 -15.35
C MET A 184 -18.66 10.75 -15.23
N GLY A 185 -17.69 11.54 -14.71
CA GLY A 185 -17.90 12.89 -14.22
C GLY A 185 -18.40 12.88 -12.77
N GLU A 186 -18.20 13.99 -12.04
CA GLU A 186 -18.40 14.00 -10.59
C GLU A 186 -19.82 13.67 -10.17
N GLU A 187 -20.83 14.33 -10.77
CA GLU A 187 -22.23 14.11 -10.37
C GLU A 187 -22.66 12.66 -10.64
N ALA A 188 -22.41 12.15 -11.84
CA ALA A 188 -22.78 10.76 -12.19
C ALA A 188 -21.96 9.73 -11.38
N GLY A 189 -20.68 10.02 -11.09
CA GLY A 189 -19.84 9.20 -10.22
C GLY A 189 -20.39 9.09 -8.80
N PHE A 190 -20.85 10.20 -8.22
CA PHE A 190 -21.50 10.18 -6.90
C PHE A 190 -22.86 9.49 -6.91
N GLU A 191 -23.68 9.65 -7.97
CA GLU A 191 -24.93 8.89 -8.12
C GLU A 191 -24.67 7.38 -8.25
N TYR A 192 -23.60 7.00 -8.95
CA TYR A 192 -23.15 5.61 -8.95
C TYR A 192 -22.77 5.12 -7.53
N MET A 193 -21.98 5.91 -6.78
CA MET A 193 -21.59 5.55 -5.41
C MET A 193 -22.79 5.43 -4.46
N LYS A 194 -23.81 6.30 -4.60
CA LYS A 194 -25.09 6.19 -3.85
C LYS A 194 -25.85 4.93 -4.21
N SER A 195 -25.84 4.55 -5.49
CA SER A 195 -26.49 3.32 -5.95
C SER A 195 -25.74 2.07 -5.47
N LEU A 196 -24.41 2.09 -5.53
CA LEU A 196 -23.56 1.01 -5.01
C LEU A 196 -23.76 0.83 -3.51
N HIS A 197 -23.84 1.93 -2.74
CA HIS A 197 -24.06 1.93 -1.29
C HIS A 197 -25.27 1.08 -0.87
N LYS A 198 -26.36 1.10 -1.64
CA LYS A 198 -27.56 0.28 -1.38
C LYS A 198 -27.31 -1.23 -1.51
N ASN A 199 -26.26 -1.61 -2.25
CA ASN A 199 -25.91 -3.00 -2.49
C ASN A 199 -24.76 -3.50 -1.60
N VAL A 200 -24.09 -2.57 -0.91
CA VAL A 200 -23.00 -2.87 0.02
C VAL A 200 -23.53 -3.47 1.31
N ASN A 201 -23.02 -4.64 1.70
CA ASN A 201 -23.35 -5.25 2.99
C ASN A 201 -22.42 -4.79 4.13
N GLN A 202 -21.20 -4.37 3.79
CA GLN A 202 -20.21 -3.91 4.76
C GLN A 202 -19.13 -3.04 4.13
N TYR A 203 -18.74 -1.97 4.82
CA TYR A 203 -17.53 -1.21 4.54
C TYR A 203 -16.38 -1.68 5.44
N THR A 204 -15.33 -2.24 4.85
CA THR A 204 -14.15 -2.72 5.58
C THR A 204 -13.13 -1.60 5.79
N LYS A 205 -12.17 -1.79 6.71
CA LYS A 205 -11.05 -0.85 6.89
C LYS A 205 -9.95 -1.06 5.86
N SER A 206 -9.64 -2.32 5.55
CA SER A 206 -8.57 -2.71 4.63
C SER A 206 -9.09 -2.92 3.22
N GLY A 207 -8.35 -2.43 2.21
CA GLY A 207 -8.71 -2.54 0.79
C GLY A 207 -8.79 -3.96 0.27
N SER A 208 -7.99 -4.89 0.79
CA SER A 208 -7.99 -6.31 0.39
C SER A 208 -8.98 -7.19 1.19
N ALA A 209 -9.59 -6.66 2.26
CA ALA A 209 -10.53 -7.44 3.07
C ALA A 209 -11.78 -7.89 2.31
N PRO A 210 -12.39 -7.10 1.41
CA PRO A 210 -13.59 -7.51 0.70
C PRO A 210 -13.43 -8.81 -0.11
N ILE A 211 -12.30 -8.99 -0.78
CA ILE A 211 -12.08 -10.20 -1.59
C ILE A 211 -11.71 -11.42 -0.72
N LYS A 212 -11.09 -11.20 0.43
CA LYS A 212 -10.86 -12.26 1.42
C LYS A 212 -12.18 -12.76 1.98
N ALA A 213 -13.10 -11.84 2.31
CA ALA A 213 -14.47 -12.18 2.72
C ALA A 213 -15.23 -12.94 1.62
N ALA A 214 -15.07 -12.54 0.35
CA ALA A 214 -15.66 -13.28 -0.77
C ALA A 214 -15.07 -14.70 -0.90
N GLY A 215 -13.75 -14.86 -0.75
CA GLY A 215 -13.08 -16.16 -0.71
C GLY A 215 -13.64 -17.07 0.38
N LEU A 216 -13.87 -16.55 1.57
CA LEU A 216 -14.41 -17.27 2.72
C LEU A 216 -15.93 -17.50 2.65
N GLY A 217 -16.62 -16.94 1.66
CA GLY A 217 -18.06 -17.10 1.49
C GLY A 217 -18.93 -16.17 2.33
N GLU A 218 -18.38 -15.08 2.84
CA GLU A 218 -19.08 -14.07 3.65
C GLU A 218 -19.77 -13.01 2.79
N THR A 219 -19.32 -12.80 1.57
CA THR A 219 -19.93 -11.92 0.57
C THR A 219 -19.77 -12.52 -0.84
N THR A 220 -20.59 -12.07 -1.80
CA THR A 220 -20.49 -12.58 -3.16
C THR A 220 -19.44 -11.83 -3.98
N VAL A 221 -19.36 -10.51 -3.84
CA VAL A 221 -18.46 -9.62 -4.62
C VAL A 221 -17.60 -8.79 -3.69
N GLY A 222 -16.31 -8.69 -3.99
CA GLY A 222 -15.37 -7.78 -3.34
C GLY A 222 -14.77 -6.80 -4.35
N ILE A 223 -14.92 -5.50 -4.12
CA ILE A 223 -14.25 -4.46 -4.92
C ILE A 223 -12.86 -4.24 -4.33
N VAL A 224 -11.83 -4.48 -5.15
CA VAL A 224 -10.42 -4.53 -4.74
C VAL A 224 -9.49 -4.21 -5.90
N PHE A 225 -8.20 -4.12 -5.67
CA PHE A 225 -7.24 -4.24 -6.77
C PHE A 225 -7.21 -5.69 -7.30
N MET A 226 -7.09 -5.85 -8.61
CA MET A 226 -7.20 -7.16 -9.26
C MET A 226 -6.16 -8.17 -8.77
N HIS A 227 -4.96 -7.73 -8.42
CA HIS A 227 -3.92 -8.60 -7.86
C HIS A 227 -4.35 -9.27 -6.55
N ASP A 228 -5.17 -8.61 -5.72
CA ASP A 228 -5.73 -9.22 -4.50
C ASP A 228 -6.73 -10.33 -4.81
N ALA A 229 -7.56 -10.15 -5.86
CA ALA A 229 -8.48 -11.18 -6.32
C ALA A 229 -7.73 -12.39 -6.90
N VAL A 230 -6.69 -12.14 -7.70
CA VAL A 230 -5.79 -13.18 -8.21
C VAL A 230 -5.13 -13.96 -7.08
N ALA A 231 -4.72 -13.29 -6.00
CA ALA A 231 -4.12 -13.93 -4.83
C ALA A 231 -5.09 -14.94 -4.18
N GLN A 232 -6.39 -14.62 -4.11
CA GLN A 232 -7.40 -15.57 -3.60
C GLN A 232 -7.58 -16.75 -4.53
N THR A 233 -7.62 -16.53 -5.84
CA THR A 233 -7.69 -17.63 -6.84
C THR A 233 -6.47 -18.54 -6.72
N ALA A 234 -5.26 -17.98 -6.62
CA ALA A 234 -4.01 -18.72 -6.43
C ALA A 234 -3.95 -19.45 -5.07
N ALA A 235 -4.73 -19.01 -4.09
CA ALA A 235 -4.89 -19.70 -2.81
C ALA A 235 -5.92 -20.84 -2.85
N GLY A 236 -6.60 -21.04 -3.98
CA GLY A 236 -7.60 -22.12 -4.19
C GLY A 236 -9.04 -21.72 -3.88
N PHE A 237 -9.31 -20.44 -3.59
CA PHE A 237 -10.68 -19.97 -3.40
C PHE A 237 -11.42 -19.84 -4.75
N PRO A 238 -12.75 -20.02 -4.78
CA PRO A 238 -13.55 -19.97 -6.00
C PRO A 238 -13.80 -18.52 -6.47
N ILE A 239 -12.75 -17.75 -6.59
CA ILE A 239 -12.80 -16.34 -7.00
C ILE A 239 -12.53 -16.20 -8.50
N VAL A 240 -13.35 -15.39 -9.16
CA VAL A 240 -13.15 -14.91 -10.52
C VAL A 240 -12.80 -13.43 -10.46
N THR A 241 -11.68 -13.06 -11.07
CA THR A 241 -11.21 -11.66 -11.14
C THR A 241 -11.83 -11.00 -12.38
N VAL A 242 -12.30 -9.76 -12.23
CA VAL A 242 -12.95 -9.00 -13.30
C VAL A 242 -12.29 -7.64 -13.49
N ALA A 243 -11.87 -7.37 -14.73
CA ALA A 243 -11.57 -6.03 -15.21
C ALA A 243 -12.87 -5.40 -15.74
N PRO A 244 -13.37 -4.31 -15.16
CA PRO A 244 -14.68 -3.76 -15.55
C PRO A 244 -14.70 -3.24 -16.98
N CYS A 245 -15.78 -3.53 -17.70
CA CYS A 245 -15.92 -3.31 -19.15
C CYS A 245 -15.89 -1.81 -19.55
N GLU A 246 -16.32 -0.92 -18.67
CA GLU A 246 -16.30 0.54 -18.93
C GLU A 246 -14.88 1.11 -18.93
N GLY A 247 -13.96 0.41 -18.28
CA GLY A 247 -12.62 0.85 -17.93
C GLY A 247 -12.48 1.07 -16.43
N THR A 248 -11.25 1.27 -15.96
CA THR A 248 -10.97 1.36 -14.53
C THR A 248 -9.73 2.19 -14.24
N GLY A 249 -9.63 2.68 -12.99
CA GLY A 249 -8.42 3.28 -12.46
C GLY A 249 -7.37 2.24 -12.07
N TYR A 250 -6.25 2.74 -11.61
CA TYR A 250 -5.14 1.92 -11.14
C TYR A 250 -4.39 2.65 -10.04
N GLU A 251 -3.58 1.91 -9.30
CA GLU A 251 -2.67 2.50 -8.32
C GLU A 251 -1.24 2.56 -8.83
N ILE A 252 -0.49 3.53 -8.32
CA ILE A 252 0.95 3.49 -8.21
C ILE A 252 1.23 3.40 -6.72
N GLY A 253 1.41 2.16 -6.21
CA GLY A 253 1.76 1.94 -4.82
C GLY A 253 3.10 2.60 -4.51
N SER A 254 3.20 3.29 -3.37
CA SER A 254 4.29 4.24 -3.15
C SER A 254 5.06 3.98 -1.85
N MET A 255 6.23 4.62 -1.76
CA MET A 255 7.07 4.64 -0.56
C MET A 255 7.57 6.05 -0.29
N SER A 256 7.65 6.42 0.98
CA SER A 256 8.13 7.73 1.43
C SER A 256 9.02 7.61 2.65
N LEU A 257 10.06 8.44 2.73
CA LEU A 257 10.77 8.70 3.98
C LEU A 257 9.94 9.68 4.80
N ILE A 258 9.73 9.38 6.08
CA ILE A 258 8.96 10.26 6.97
C ILE A 258 9.87 11.42 7.40
N LYS A 259 9.38 12.65 7.25
CA LYS A 259 10.17 13.85 7.62
C LYS A 259 10.48 13.86 9.11
N GLY A 260 11.75 14.08 9.45
CA GLY A 260 12.21 14.03 10.82
C GLY A 260 12.32 12.62 11.40
N ALA A 261 12.44 11.61 10.55
CA ALA A 261 12.73 10.21 10.92
C ALA A 261 13.88 10.12 11.94
N ARG A 262 13.74 9.22 12.92
CA ARG A 262 14.75 9.06 13.99
C ARG A 262 15.97 8.28 13.53
N ASN A 263 15.81 7.43 12.52
CA ASN A 263 16.84 6.57 11.97
C ASN A 263 17.02 6.82 10.45
N PRO A 264 17.45 8.04 10.05
CA PRO A 264 17.44 8.47 8.64
C PRO A 264 18.36 7.64 7.74
N ASP A 265 19.51 7.17 8.26
CA ASP A 265 20.45 6.35 7.47
C ASP A 265 19.89 4.96 7.22
N GLN A 266 19.27 4.33 8.23
CA GLN A 266 18.59 3.05 8.10
C GLN A 266 17.36 3.17 7.19
N ALA A 267 16.64 4.29 7.26
CA ALA A 267 15.51 4.58 6.40
C ALA A 267 15.91 4.65 4.92
N LYS A 268 17.01 5.35 4.60
CA LYS A 268 17.56 5.41 3.22
C LYS A 268 18.06 4.05 2.75
N GLN A 269 18.72 3.29 3.62
CA GLN A 269 19.18 1.94 3.30
C GLN A 269 18.00 1.01 2.99
N PHE A 270 16.90 1.10 3.76
CA PHE A 270 15.67 0.38 3.48
C PHE A 270 15.05 0.82 2.14
N TYR A 271 15.00 2.13 1.91
CA TYR A 271 14.42 2.71 0.71
C TYR A 271 15.12 2.20 -0.56
N ASP A 272 16.45 2.23 -0.59
CA ASP A 272 17.23 1.76 -1.73
C ASP A 272 17.06 0.24 -1.95
N TRP A 273 17.10 -0.55 -0.86
CA TRP A 273 16.90 -1.98 -0.94
C TRP A 273 15.49 -2.36 -1.39
N ALA A 274 14.46 -1.67 -0.92
CA ALA A 274 13.07 -1.93 -1.30
C ALA A 274 12.80 -1.66 -2.80
N LEU A 275 13.61 -0.85 -3.45
CA LEU A 275 13.54 -0.57 -4.89
C LEU A 275 14.37 -1.55 -5.74
N SER A 276 15.17 -2.42 -5.13
CA SER A 276 15.99 -3.39 -5.87
C SER A 276 15.14 -4.49 -6.52
N ALA A 277 15.60 -4.99 -7.67
CA ALA A 277 14.96 -6.13 -8.33
C ALA A 277 14.94 -7.38 -7.43
N GLU A 278 16.03 -7.62 -6.67
CA GLU A 278 16.13 -8.73 -5.70
C GLU A 278 14.97 -8.75 -4.72
N MET A 279 14.61 -7.57 -4.18
CA MET A 279 13.51 -7.47 -3.23
C MET A 279 12.15 -7.57 -3.92
N GLN A 280 11.97 -6.88 -5.04
CA GLN A 280 10.68 -6.88 -5.73
C GLN A 280 10.32 -8.23 -6.32
N ASP A 281 11.29 -9.05 -6.70
CA ASP A 281 11.10 -10.44 -7.12
C ASP A 281 10.51 -11.34 -6.02
N LYS A 282 10.68 -11.00 -4.74
CA LYS A 282 10.13 -11.78 -3.62
C LYS A 282 8.62 -11.61 -3.46
N ALA A 283 7.99 -10.65 -4.14
CA ALA A 283 6.54 -10.42 -4.08
C ALA A 283 5.74 -11.69 -4.44
N LYS A 284 6.16 -12.40 -5.49
CA LYS A 284 5.51 -13.65 -5.94
C LYS A 284 5.56 -14.78 -4.91
N ASP A 285 6.58 -14.82 -4.06
CA ASP A 285 6.77 -15.87 -3.04
C ASP A 285 5.68 -15.77 -1.95
N VAL A 286 5.15 -14.57 -1.74
CA VAL A 286 4.07 -14.30 -0.78
C VAL A 286 2.73 -14.01 -1.47
N LYS A 287 2.56 -14.41 -2.74
CA LYS A 287 1.35 -14.22 -3.55
C LYS A 287 0.94 -12.76 -3.71
N SER A 288 1.92 -11.86 -3.73
CA SER A 288 1.70 -10.47 -4.12
C SER A 288 1.94 -10.33 -5.61
N TYR A 289 0.88 -10.01 -6.35
CA TYR A 289 0.85 -10.04 -7.81
C TYR A 289 0.76 -8.64 -8.43
N GLN A 290 1.26 -7.62 -7.73
CA GLN A 290 1.46 -6.29 -8.29
C GLN A 290 2.57 -6.29 -9.34
N ILE A 291 2.55 -5.29 -10.22
CA ILE A 291 3.63 -5.06 -11.18
C ILE A 291 4.77 -4.31 -10.47
N PRO A 292 5.98 -4.86 -10.44
CA PRO A 292 7.13 -4.23 -9.78
C PRO A 292 7.55 -2.94 -10.48
N SER A 293 8.10 -1.98 -9.72
CA SER A 293 8.62 -0.74 -10.29
C SER A 293 10.00 -0.88 -10.91
N ASN A 294 10.80 -1.85 -10.48
CA ASN A 294 12.14 -2.07 -11.03
C ASN A 294 12.05 -2.87 -12.35
N LYS A 295 12.65 -2.33 -13.43
CA LYS A 295 12.65 -2.92 -14.78
C LYS A 295 13.31 -4.30 -14.85
N ASN A 296 14.23 -4.58 -13.92
CA ASN A 296 14.97 -5.83 -13.84
C ASN A 296 14.28 -6.89 -13.00
N ALA A 297 13.20 -6.53 -12.26
CA ALA A 297 12.37 -7.48 -11.55
C ALA A 297 11.42 -8.21 -12.51
N THR A 298 11.15 -9.48 -12.23
CA THR A 298 10.29 -10.32 -13.05
C THR A 298 8.89 -10.42 -12.43
N PRO A 299 7.85 -9.81 -13.02
CA PRO A 299 6.48 -9.96 -12.55
C PRO A 299 6.08 -11.44 -12.49
N SER A 300 5.20 -11.79 -11.56
CA SER A 300 4.61 -13.12 -11.56
C SER A 300 3.81 -13.35 -12.86
N PRO A 301 3.84 -14.54 -13.46
CA PRO A 301 2.97 -14.87 -14.60
C PRO A 301 1.48 -14.81 -14.24
N LEU A 302 1.13 -14.75 -12.95
CA LEU A 302 -0.24 -14.57 -12.48
C LEU A 302 -0.61 -13.08 -12.30
N SER A 303 0.35 -12.16 -12.39
CA SER A 303 0.07 -10.72 -12.29
C SER A 303 -0.87 -10.29 -13.42
N PRO A 304 -1.91 -9.47 -13.14
CA PRO A 304 -2.76 -8.92 -14.19
C PRO A 304 -1.94 -8.14 -15.23
N ASP A 305 -2.11 -8.46 -16.49
CA ASP A 305 -1.46 -7.72 -17.58
C ASP A 305 -2.20 -6.40 -17.82
N LEU A 306 -1.61 -5.31 -17.33
CA LEU A 306 -2.20 -3.97 -17.43
C LEU A 306 -2.39 -3.50 -18.87
N SER A 307 -1.65 -4.05 -19.84
CA SER A 307 -1.78 -3.68 -21.25
C SER A 307 -3.08 -4.20 -21.88
N THR A 308 -3.70 -5.22 -21.28
CA THR A 308 -4.97 -5.81 -21.71
C THR A 308 -6.19 -5.22 -21.02
N ILE A 309 -5.98 -4.36 -20.03
CA ILE A 309 -7.03 -3.73 -19.23
C ILE A 309 -7.28 -2.32 -19.76
N LYS A 310 -8.56 -1.95 -19.91
CA LYS A 310 -8.94 -0.59 -20.28
C LYS A 310 -8.73 0.35 -19.08
N LEU A 311 -7.51 0.86 -18.92
CA LEU A 311 -7.19 1.83 -17.89
C LEU A 311 -7.65 3.23 -18.31
N ILE A 312 -8.15 4.02 -17.35
CA ILE A 312 -8.38 5.47 -17.56
C ILE A 312 -7.03 6.21 -17.46
N ASP A 313 -6.95 7.39 -18.03
CA ASP A 313 -5.87 8.35 -17.77
C ASP A 313 -6.08 8.96 -16.38
N TYR A 314 -5.58 8.25 -15.34
CA TYR A 314 -5.82 8.62 -13.95
C TYR A 314 -4.97 9.83 -13.56
N ASP A 315 -5.61 10.94 -13.25
CA ASP A 315 -4.96 12.20 -12.85
C ASP A 315 -4.46 12.12 -11.38
N PHE A 316 -3.31 11.49 -11.18
CA PHE A 316 -2.68 11.37 -9.85
C PHE A 316 -2.39 12.72 -9.23
N LYS A 317 -2.05 13.75 -10.03
CA LYS A 317 -1.75 15.09 -9.51
C LYS A 317 -2.98 15.72 -8.88
N LYS A 318 -4.13 15.66 -9.54
CA LYS A 318 -5.37 16.22 -9.02
C LYS A 318 -5.89 15.40 -7.85
N TYR A 319 -6.08 14.09 -8.03
CA TYR A 319 -6.76 13.24 -7.04
C TYR A 319 -5.86 12.83 -5.87
N GLY A 320 -4.55 12.96 -6.00
CA GLY A 320 -3.57 12.86 -4.92
C GLY A 320 -3.35 14.16 -4.14
N SER A 321 -3.89 15.31 -4.61
CA SER A 321 -3.75 16.57 -3.89
C SER A 321 -4.57 16.58 -2.59
N SER A 322 -4.07 17.30 -1.58
CA SER A 322 -4.68 17.38 -0.25
C SER A 322 -6.10 17.94 -0.32
N ASP A 323 -6.30 19.01 -1.09
CA ASP A 323 -7.57 19.69 -1.19
C ASP A 323 -8.63 18.84 -1.88
N GLU A 324 -8.30 18.23 -3.02
CA GLU A 324 -9.25 17.41 -3.78
C GLU A 324 -9.62 16.15 -3.02
N ARG A 325 -8.63 15.48 -2.42
CA ARG A 325 -8.88 14.30 -1.60
C ARG A 325 -9.80 14.62 -0.40
N LYS A 326 -9.53 15.70 0.34
CA LYS A 326 -10.40 16.15 1.45
C LYS A 326 -11.82 16.44 0.96
N ARG A 327 -11.94 17.16 -0.16
CA ARG A 327 -13.22 17.54 -0.74
C ARG A 327 -14.06 16.32 -1.12
N LEU A 328 -13.47 15.35 -1.83
CA LEU A 328 -14.17 14.14 -2.25
C LEU A 328 -14.56 13.25 -1.06
N LEU A 329 -13.69 13.11 -0.07
CA LEU A 329 -13.99 12.35 1.13
C LEU A 329 -15.11 13.00 1.94
N GLN A 330 -15.08 14.32 2.09
CA GLN A 330 -16.17 15.06 2.77
C GLN A 330 -17.49 14.92 2.01
N LYS A 331 -17.48 14.99 0.68
CA LYS A 331 -18.69 14.78 -0.14
C LYS A 331 -19.21 13.35 0.02
N TRP A 332 -18.32 12.34 0.02
CA TRP A 332 -18.70 10.95 0.29
C TRP A 332 -19.29 10.78 1.68
N ASP A 333 -18.71 11.40 2.71
CA ASP A 333 -19.20 11.35 4.09
C ASP A 333 -20.61 11.95 4.23
N THR A 334 -20.90 13.02 3.49
CA THR A 334 -22.18 13.75 3.60
C THR A 334 -23.27 13.21 2.68
N GLU A 335 -22.92 12.75 1.48
CA GLU A 335 -23.89 12.40 0.45
C GLU A 335 -24.09 10.89 0.26
N VAL A 336 -23.12 10.05 0.66
CA VAL A 336 -23.16 8.60 0.44
C VAL A 336 -23.26 7.86 1.77
N SER A 337 -22.31 8.08 2.69
CA SER A 337 -22.19 7.25 3.90
C SER A 337 -23.38 7.42 4.87
N THR A 338 -24.11 8.52 4.77
CA THR A 338 -25.30 8.81 5.62
C THR A 338 -26.60 8.21 5.09
N LEU A 339 -26.58 7.67 3.88
CA LEU A 339 -27.77 7.06 3.29
C LEU A 339 -28.08 5.70 3.95
N PRO A 340 -29.33 5.27 3.96
CA PRO A 340 -29.69 3.90 4.37
C PRO A 340 -29.19 2.88 3.32
N GLN A 341 -28.70 1.76 3.80
CA GLN A 341 -28.32 0.60 2.99
C GLN A 341 -29.53 -0.31 2.68
#